data_1f25a212e062656994d44e2abd6be57d
#
_entry.id   1f25a212e062656994d44e2abd6be57d
#
_cell.length_a   1.000
_cell.length_b   1.000
_cell.length_c   1.000
_cell.angle_alpha   90.00
_cell.angle_beta   90.00
_cell.angle_gamma   90.00
#
_symmetry.space_group_name_H-M   'P 1'
#
loop_
_entity.id
_entity.type
_entity.pdbx_description
1 polymer ?
#
loop_
_entity_poly.entity_id
_entity_poly.type
_entity_poly.pdbx_seq_one_letter_code
_entity_poly.pdbx_strand_id
1 'polypeptide(L)'
;MASVQNVVAAGIGEPAKRTNLPVWEGLKSSKLAALAWTAMRVWLGVMWIQAGSAKIWGAEAAGFLHNNGAGVAGFAAHGTPAYSWWGSFLHGFVVPNAGALGVLIAVAEFSIGVALVAGLFTRVAALGSLALLFTYVMSGTASVCAFYALFAIVILVMWRTSSWIGIDGLISAYRQRHPNLFTAHLRIPGTRGTVGTAVAHPAA
;
A
#
# COMPACT_ATOMS: atom_id res chain seq x y z
N MET A 1 45.31 26.59 -21.97
CA MET A 1 43.86 26.70 -21.74
C MET A 1 43.29 25.31 -21.45
N ALA A 2 43.10 24.96 -20.18
CA ALA A 2 42.41 23.72 -19.83
C ALA A 2 40.92 23.87 -20.19
N SER A 3 40.41 22.95 -21.00
CA SER A 3 39.04 23.06 -21.52
C SER A 3 38.03 22.97 -20.39
N VAL A 4 36.99 23.77 -20.45
CA VAL A 4 35.87 23.83 -19.50
C VAL A 4 35.23 22.43 -19.29
N GLN A 5 35.41 21.51 -20.22
CA GLN A 5 34.93 20.12 -20.13
C GLN A 5 35.63 19.32 -19.02
N ASN A 6 36.88 19.60 -18.68
CA ASN A 6 37.59 18.87 -17.62
C ASN A 6 37.19 19.33 -16.21
N VAL A 7 36.63 20.54 -16.08
CA VAL A 7 36.16 21.05 -14.78
C VAL A 7 34.77 20.50 -14.45
N VAL A 8 33.93 20.26 -15.44
CA VAL A 8 32.59 19.66 -15.25
C VAL A 8 32.68 18.16 -14.93
N ALA A 9 33.66 17.45 -15.52
CA ALA A 9 33.86 16.01 -15.23
C ALA A 9 34.39 15.73 -13.82
N ALA A 10 35.08 16.68 -13.19
CA ALA A 10 35.61 16.53 -11.82
C ALA A 10 34.57 16.85 -10.73
N GLY A 11 33.43 17.43 -11.07
CA GLY A 11 32.41 17.89 -10.12
C GLY A 11 31.21 16.96 -9.93
N ILE A 12 31.03 15.95 -10.78
CA ILE A 12 29.99 14.93 -10.61
C ILE A 12 30.65 13.74 -9.92
N GLY A 13 30.77 13.83 -8.59
CA GLY A 13 31.15 12.67 -7.78
C GLY A 13 30.24 11.49 -8.17
N GLU A 14 30.84 10.31 -8.41
CA GLU A 14 30.06 9.09 -8.58
C GLU A 14 29.00 9.02 -7.49
N PRO A 15 27.75 8.68 -7.81
CA PRO A 15 26.71 8.55 -6.80
C PRO A 15 27.25 7.58 -5.75
N ALA A 16 27.37 8.08 -4.52
CA ALA A 16 27.89 7.32 -3.38
C ALA A 16 27.25 5.93 -3.43
N LYS A 17 28.08 4.89 -3.60
CA LYS A 17 27.66 3.49 -3.60
C LYS A 17 26.82 3.32 -2.34
N ARG A 18 25.50 3.19 -2.47
CA ARG A 18 24.61 2.99 -1.33
C ARG A 18 25.11 1.73 -0.62
N THR A 19 25.84 1.91 0.45
CA THR A 19 26.19 0.84 1.36
C THR A 19 24.89 0.41 2.02
N ASN A 20 24.21 -0.54 1.39
CA ASN A 20 23.06 -1.17 2.02
C ASN A 20 23.59 -1.82 3.29
N LEU A 21 23.08 -1.36 4.44
CA LEU A 21 23.44 -1.97 5.73
C LEU A 21 23.08 -3.46 5.63
N PRO A 22 23.96 -4.37 6.05
CA PRO A 22 23.74 -5.82 5.93
C PRO A 22 22.44 -6.25 6.63
N VAL A 23 22.05 -5.55 7.69
CA VAL A 23 20.77 -5.74 8.40
C VAL A 23 19.59 -5.45 7.48
N TRP A 24 19.64 -4.39 6.67
CA TRP A 24 18.56 -4.00 5.76
C TRP A 24 18.35 -5.02 4.63
N GLU A 25 19.43 -5.58 4.10
CA GLU A 25 19.34 -6.65 3.11
C GLU A 25 18.79 -7.94 3.74
N GLY A 26 19.18 -8.29 4.95
CA GLY A 26 18.64 -9.42 5.70
C GLY A 26 17.13 -9.29 5.95
N LEU A 27 16.67 -8.10 6.33
CA LEU A 27 15.24 -7.80 6.54
C LEU A 27 14.39 -7.92 5.25
N LYS A 28 15.00 -7.73 4.08
CA LYS A 28 14.32 -7.82 2.79
C LYS A 28 14.39 -9.21 2.16
N SER A 29 15.40 -10.00 2.45
CA SER A 29 15.71 -11.22 1.70
C SER A 29 15.64 -12.51 2.53
N SER A 30 15.65 -12.44 3.87
CA SER A 30 15.62 -13.64 4.70
C SER A 30 14.21 -14.28 4.76
N LYS A 31 14.17 -15.62 4.76
CA LYS A 31 12.91 -16.38 4.90
C LYS A 31 12.22 -16.11 6.25
N LEU A 32 12.99 -15.92 7.32
CA LEU A 32 12.48 -15.56 8.64
C LEU A 32 11.82 -14.18 8.64
N ALA A 33 12.44 -13.20 8.01
CA ALA A 33 11.85 -11.87 7.86
C ALA A 33 10.55 -11.92 7.03
N ALA A 34 10.52 -12.70 5.94
CA ALA A 34 9.31 -12.89 5.14
C ALA A 34 8.17 -13.49 5.98
N LEU A 35 8.46 -14.47 6.85
CA LEU A 35 7.47 -15.03 7.75
C LEU A 35 6.97 -14.01 8.77
N ALA A 36 7.87 -13.24 9.39
CA ALA A 36 7.51 -12.21 10.36
C ALA A 36 6.62 -11.10 9.74
N TRP A 37 6.99 -10.62 8.55
CA TRP A 37 6.20 -9.62 7.82
C TRP A 37 4.85 -10.16 7.36
N THR A 38 4.80 -11.44 6.98
CA THR A 38 3.54 -12.11 6.63
C THR A 38 2.64 -12.26 7.86
N ALA A 39 3.17 -12.67 9.00
CA ALA A 39 2.41 -12.77 10.24
C ALA A 39 1.84 -11.42 10.67
N MET A 40 2.65 -10.35 10.60
CA MET A 40 2.22 -8.98 10.89
C MET A 40 1.09 -8.52 9.96
N ARG A 41 1.22 -8.82 8.65
CA ARG A 41 0.21 -8.50 7.64
C ARG A 41 -1.12 -9.25 7.92
N VAL A 42 -1.05 -10.54 8.19
CA VAL A 42 -2.23 -11.36 8.51
C VAL A 42 -2.88 -10.86 9.79
N TRP A 43 -2.10 -10.55 10.82
CA TRP A 43 -2.64 -10.01 12.07
C TRP A 43 -3.37 -8.68 11.83
N LEU A 44 -2.76 -7.72 11.13
CA LEU A 44 -3.42 -6.45 10.80
C LEU A 44 -4.67 -6.68 9.95
N GLY A 45 -4.63 -7.62 9.01
CA GLY A 45 -5.79 -7.99 8.19
C GLY A 45 -6.94 -8.56 9.02
N VAL A 46 -6.65 -9.41 10.00
CA VAL A 46 -7.67 -9.94 10.94
C VAL A 46 -8.31 -8.82 11.75
N MET A 47 -7.52 -7.85 12.23
CA MET A 47 -8.07 -6.68 12.94
C MET A 47 -9.04 -5.88 12.06
N TRP A 48 -8.70 -5.66 10.78
CA TRP A 48 -9.58 -5.00 9.83
C TRP A 48 -10.83 -5.82 9.48
N ILE A 49 -10.73 -7.15 9.35
CA ILE A 49 -11.90 -8.03 9.16
C ILE A 49 -12.83 -7.91 10.36
N GLN A 50 -12.31 -7.94 11.57
CA GLN A 50 -13.11 -7.81 12.79
C GLN A 50 -13.82 -6.46 12.84
N ALA A 51 -13.12 -5.36 12.57
CA ALA A 51 -13.69 -4.02 12.55
C ALA A 51 -14.79 -3.88 11.48
N GLY A 52 -14.53 -4.33 10.25
CA GLY A 52 -15.51 -4.30 9.17
C GLY A 52 -16.69 -5.22 9.40
N SER A 53 -16.48 -6.44 9.91
CA SER A 53 -17.57 -7.37 10.20
C SER A 53 -18.47 -6.88 11.34
N ALA A 54 -17.92 -6.22 12.36
CA ALA A 54 -18.73 -5.59 13.41
C ALA A 54 -19.69 -4.54 12.86
N LYS A 55 -19.27 -3.81 11.81
CA LYS A 55 -20.05 -2.78 11.12
C LYS A 55 -21.03 -3.35 10.09
N ILE A 56 -20.79 -4.55 9.54
CA ILE A 56 -21.67 -5.17 8.54
C ILE A 56 -22.72 -6.08 9.20
N TRP A 57 -22.31 -6.94 10.11
CA TRP A 57 -23.18 -7.96 10.72
C TRP A 57 -23.24 -7.90 12.25
N GLY A 58 -22.32 -7.15 12.88
CA GLY A 58 -22.17 -7.11 14.32
C GLY A 58 -22.95 -5.99 15.00
N ALA A 59 -22.53 -5.67 16.22
CA ALA A 59 -23.21 -4.70 17.08
C ALA A 59 -23.24 -3.28 16.53
N GLU A 60 -22.30 -2.91 15.66
CA GLU A 60 -22.22 -1.58 15.07
C GLU A 60 -23.05 -1.44 13.76
N ALA A 61 -23.60 -2.55 13.23
CA ALA A 61 -24.31 -2.56 11.96
C ALA A 61 -25.49 -1.56 11.92
N ALA A 62 -26.20 -1.41 13.03
CA ALA A 62 -27.29 -0.43 13.15
C ALA A 62 -26.82 1.01 12.87
N GLY A 63 -25.65 1.38 13.37
CA GLY A 63 -25.09 2.72 13.19
C GLY A 63 -24.46 2.98 11.82
N PHE A 64 -24.02 1.94 11.13
CA PHE A 64 -23.32 2.08 9.85
C PHE A 64 -24.21 1.78 8.64
N LEU A 65 -25.04 0.72 8.70
CA LEU A 65 -25.80 0.25 7.54
C LEU A 65 -27.30 0.55 7.64
N HIS A 66 -27.91 0.48 8.84
CA HIS A 66 -29.37 0.48 8.95
C HIS A 66 -29.97 1.85 9.28
N ASN A 67 -29.30 2.68 10.07
CA ASN A 67 -29.79 3.98 10.54
C ASN A 67 -29.15 5.14 9.76
N ASN A 68 -29.06 5.02 8.45
CA ASN A 68 -28.51 6.04 7.56
C ASN A 68 -27.16 6.60 8.02
N GLY A 69 -26.26 5.71 8.55
CA GLY A 69 -24.95 6.10 9.01
C GLY A 69 -24.94 6.91 10.31
N ALA A 70 -25.94 6.76 11.16
CA ALA A 70 -26.06 7.52 12.43
C ALA A 70 -24.81 7.39 13.31
N GLY A 71 -24.12 6.24 13.28
CA GLY A 71 -22.84 6.05 13.98
C GLY A 71 -21.73 6.93 13.42
N VAL A 72 -21.64 7.06 12.09
CA VAL A 72 -20.67 7.95 11.43
C VAL A 72 -21.02 9.41 11.68
N ALA A 73 -22.30 9.78 11.56
CA ALA A 73 -22.75 11.14 11.84
C ALA A 73 -22.51 11.53 13.30
N GLY A 74 -22.84 10.64 14.23
CA GLY A 74 -22.61 10.87 15.67
C GLY A 74 -21.13 11.00 16.00
N PHE A 75 -20.28 10.15 15.43
CA PHE A 75 -18.84 10.23 15.60
C PHE A 75 -18.27 11.55 15.03
N ALA A 76 -18.71 11.95 13.83
CA ALA A 76 -18.26 13.18 13.18
C ALA A 76 -18.76 14.44 13.92
N ALA A 77 -19.97 14.40 14.50
CA ALA A 77 -20.55 15.54 15.22
C ALA A 77 -19.98 15.75 16.62
N HIS A 78 -19.60 14.66 17.31
CA HIS A 78 -19.16 14.70 18.71
C HIS A 78 -17.66 14.38 18.87
N GLY A 79 -16.96 14.06 17.79
CA GLY A 79 -15.53 13.81 17.79
C GLY A 79 -14.72 15.07 18.19
N THR A 80 -13.49 14.85 18.61
CA THR A 80 -12.52 15.92 18.90
C THR A 80 -11.51 16.00 17.76
N PRO A 81 -11.84 16.70 16.66
CA PRO A 81 -10.95 16.76 15.50
C PRO A 81 -9.63 17.45 15.85
N ALA A 82 -8.52 16.91 15.33
CA ALA A 82 -7.18 17.41 15.60
C ALA A 82 -6.99 18.86 15.10
N TYR A 83 -7.74 19.27 14.08
CA TYR A 83 -7.66 20.58 13.46
C TYR A 83 -9.05 21.12 13.11
N SER A 84 -9.23 22.44 13.20
CA SER A 84 -10.50 23.12 12.90
C SER A 84 -10.99 22.91 11.47
N TRP A 85 -10.09 22.91 10.49
CA TRP A 85 -10.44 22.64 9.09
C TRP A 85 -10.98 21.21 8.88
N TRP A 86 -10.45 20.24 9.64
CA TRP A 86 -10.96 18.87 9.61
C TRP A 86 -12.35 18.78 10.22
N GLY A 87 -12.58 19.50 11.34
CA GLY A 87 -13.92 19.63 11.92
C GLY A 87 -14.92 20.21 10.93
N SER A 88 -14.56 21.28 10.21
CA SER A 88 -15.40 21.86 9.16
C SER A 88 -15.70 20.85 8.03
N PHE A 89 -14.74 20.04 7.62
CA PHE A 89 -14.93 18.96 6.66
C PHE A 89 -15.88 17.88 7.22
N LEU A 90 -15.74 17.48 8.48
CA LEU A 90 -16.63 16.50 9.10
C LEU A 90 -18.07 16.99 9.11
N HIS A 91 -18.31 18.23 9.56
CA HIS A 91 -19.65 18.79 9.62
C HIS A 91 -20.25 19.10 8.25
N GLY A 92 -19.44 19.63 7.31
CA GLY A 92 -19.91 20.07 6.00
C GLY A 92 -20.06 18.95 4.98
N PHE A 93 -19.28 17.87 5.12
CA PHE A 93 -19.27 16.78 4.14
C PHE A 93 -19.65 15.43 4.75
N VAL A 94 -19.03 15.04 5.87
CA VAL A 94 -19.21 13.68 6.41
C VAL A 94 -20.60 13.50 7.00
N VAL A 95 -21.06 14.44 7.83
CA VAL A 95 -22.39 14.35 8.47
C VAL A 95 -23.52 14.28 7.45
N PRO A 96 -23.61 15.16 6.42
CA PRO A 96 -24.67 15.07 5.42
C PRO A 96 -24.65 13.78 4.59
N ASN A 97 -23.47 13.15 4.43
CA ASN A 97 -23.29 11.95 3.63
C ASN A 97 -23.06 10.69 4.47
N ALA A 98 -23.39 10.73 5.75
CA ALA A 98 -23.06 9.68 6.71
C ALA A 98 -23.59 8.30 6.31
N GLY A 99 -24.77 8.21 5.69
CA GLY A 99 -25.33 6.96 5.23
C GLY A 99 -24.49 6.26 4.17
N ALA A 100 -24.09 6.97 3.13
CA ALA A 100 -23.24 6.43 2.09
C ALA A 100 -21.82 6.13 2.61
N LEU A 101 -21.26 7.02 3.44
CA LEU A 101 -19.96 6.85 4.05
C LEU A 101 -19.92 5.69 5.05
N GLY A 102 -21.02 5.45 5.78
CA GLY A 102 -21.12 4.31 6.69
C GLY A 102 -20.96 2.98 5.96
N VAL A 103 -21.69 2.81 4.85
CA VAL A 103 -21.55 1.62 3.98
C VAL A 103 -20.15 1.52 3.40
N LEU A 104 -19.63 2.63 2.86
CA LEU A 104 -18.29 2.67 2.24
C LEU A 104 -17.19 2.28 3.24
N ILE A 105 -17.22 2.83 4.45
CA ILE A 105 -16.26 2.53 5.51
C ILE A 105 -16.33 1.06 5.90
N ALA A 106 -17.53 0.52 6.18
CA ALA A 106 -17.70 -0.87 6.57
C ALA A 106 -17.19 -1.85 5.52
N VAL A 107 -17.54 -1.63 4.25
CA VAL A 107 -17.06 -2.45 3.12
C VAL A 107 -15.56 -2.29 2.89
N ALA A 108 -15.04 -1.06 2.97
CA ALA A 108 -13.62 -0.80 2.80
C ALA A 108 -12.78 -1.49 3.88
N GLU A 109 -13.15 -1.39 5.15
CA GLU A 109 -12.46 -2.07 6.26
C GLU A 109 -12.42 -3.59 6.04
N PHE A 110 -13.57 -4.18 5.75
CA PHE A 110 -13.65 -5.62 5.51
C PHE A 110 -12.81 -6.06 4.31
N SER A 111 -12.91 -5.33 3.19
CA SER A 111 -12.15 -5.62 1.96
C SER A 111 -10.64 -5.47 2.15
N ILE A 112 -10.20 -4.41 2.83
CA ILE A 112 -8.78 -4.21 3.20
C ILE A 112 -8.28 -5.40 4.04
N GLY A 113 -9.06 -5.81 5.02
CA GLY A 113 -8.72 -6.95 5.87
C GLY A 113 -8.57 -8.23 5.08
N VAL A 114 -9.53 -8.57 4.23
CA VAL A 114 -9.47 -9.76 3.35
C VAL A 114 -8.28 -9.69 2.41
N ALA A 115 -8.03 -8.55 1.79
CA ALA A 115 -6.89 -8.34 0.89
C ALA A 115 -5.55 -8.53 1.61
N LEU A 116 -5.41 -8.00 2.83
CA LEU A 116 -4.22 -8.19 3.66
C LEU A 116 -4.03 -9.66 4.07
N VAL A 117 -5.06 -10.36 4.51
CA VAL A 117 -4.95 -11.77 4.89
C VAL A 117 -4.57 -12.62 3.67
N ALA A 118 -5.27 -12.45 2.56
CA ALA A 118 -5.00 -13.20 1.33
C ALA A 118 -3.64 -12.85 0.69
N GLY A 119 -3.07 -11.68 1.02
CA GLY A 119 -1.89 -11.15 0.33
C GLY A 119 -2.16 -10.80 -1.12
N LEU A 120 -3.33 -10.22 -1.37
CA LEU A 120 -3.78 -9.75 -2.66
C LEU A 120 -3.74 -8.23 -2.68
N PHE A 121 -3.09 -7.63 -3.69
CA PHE A 121 -2.89 -6.18 -3.76
C PHE A 121 -2.35 -5.58 -2.46
N THR A 122 -1.43 -6.28 -1.80
CA THR A 122 -0.90 -5.94 -0.47
C THR A 122 -0.52 -4.46 -0.33
N ARG A 123 0.08 -3.88 -1.36
CA ARG A 123 0.47 -2.46 -1.37
C ARG A 123 -0.73 -1.53 -1.32
N VAL A 124 -1.76 -1.82 -2.12
CA VAL A 124 -3.00 -1.01 -2.18
C VAL A 124 -3.78 -1.13 -0.88
N ALA A 125 -3.89 -2.36 -0.34
CA ALA A 125 -4.54 -2.61 0.93
C ALA A 125 -3.85 -1.89 2.10
N ALA A 126 -2.51 -1.89 2.14
CA ALA A 126 -1.75 -1.15 3.15
C ALA A 126 -1.95 0.38 3.03
N LEU A 127 -1.98 0.93 1.81
CA LEU A 127 -2.30 2.34 1.58
C LEU A 127 -3.74 2.68 1.99
N GLY A 128 -4.72 1.84 1.65
CA GLY A 128 -6.11 1.99 2.09
C GLY A 128 -6.25 1.96 3.61
N SER A 129 -5.54 1.03 4.27
CA SER A 129 -5.44 0.97 5.73
C SER A 129 -4.90 2.29 6.31
N LEU A 130 -3.81 2.84 5.77
CA LEU A 130 -3.25 4.11 6.22
C LEU A 130 -4.21 5.28 6.01
N ALA A 131 -4.93 5.31 4.89
CA ALA A 131 -5.91 6.36 4.61
C ALA A 131 -7.05 6.35 5.64
N LEU A 132 -7.62 5.18 5.95
CA LEU A 132 -8.66 5.06 6.98
C LEU A 132 -8.13 5.41 8.36
N LEU A 133 -6.94 4.91 8.74
CA LEU A 133 -6.33 5.22 10.02
C LEU A 133 -6.03 6.71 10.17
N PHE A 134 -5.59 7.37 9.08
CA PHE A 134 -5.41 8.82 9.07
C PHE A 134 -6.73 9.55 9.37
N THR A 135 -7.84 9.16 8.72
CA THR A 135 -9.14 9.79 8.98
C THR A 135 -9.58 9.61 10.43
N TYR A 136 -9.35 8.44 11.01
CA TYR A 136 -9.71 8.16 12.41
C TYR A 136 -8.86 8.95 13.39
N VAL A 137 -7.54 9.00 13.18
CA VAL A 137 -6.63 9.80 14.01
C VAL A 137 -6.97 11.29 13.95
N MET A 138 -7.23 11.81 12.74
CA MET A 138 -7.64 13.20 12.53
C MET A 138 -8.97 13.54 13.20
N SER A 139 -9.84 12.53 13.36
CA SER A 139 -11.15 12.67 14.00
C SER A 139 -11.12 12.43 15.53
N GLY A 140 -9.95 12.21 16.12
CA GLY A 140 -9.76 12.13 17.57
C GLY A 140 -9.57 10.72 18.14
N THR A 141 -9.50 9.65 17.32
CA THR A 141 -9.26 8.27 17.79
C THR A 141 -7.78 7.87 17.67
N ALA A 142 -6.91 8.52 18.43
CA ALA A 142 -5.46 8.40 18.24
C ALA A 142 -4.84 7.08 18.78
N SER A 143 -5.35 6.52 19.88
CA SER A 143 -4.61 5.52 20.67
C SER A 143 -4.26 4.23 19.94
N VAL A 144 -5.25 3.48 19.46
CA VAL A 144 -5.05 2.19 18.77
C VAL A 144 -4.68 2.40 17.31
N CYS A 145 -5.23 3.44 16.68
CA CYS A 145 -5.01 3.73 15.27
C CYS A 145 -3.54 4.06 14.96
N ALA A 146 -2.83 4.76 15.85
CA ALA A 146 -1.42 5.06 15.67
C ALA A 146 -0.55 3.79 15.63
N PHE A 147 -0.88 2.80 16.46
CA PHE A 147 -0.19 1.52 16.48
C PHE A 147 -0.42 0.72 15.19
N TYR A 148 -1.66 0.67 14.72
CA TYR A 148 -1.98 0.00 13.44
C TYR A 148 -1.35 0.71 12.24
N ALA A 149 -1.24 2.05 12.28
CA ALA A 149 -0.56 2.81 11.25
C ALA A 149 0.92 2.45 11.14
N LEU A 150 1.60 2.23 12.27
CA LEU A 150 2.99 1.76 12.27
C LEU A 150 3.13 0.42 11.52
N PHE A 151 2.26 -0.55 11.81
CA PHE A 151 2.28 -1.83 11.08
C PHE A 151 1.96 -1.68 9.61
N ALA A 152 0.99 -0.85 9.24
CA ALA A 152 0.66 -0.59 7.85
C ALA A 152 1.82 0.06 7.09
N ILE A 153 2.57 0.99 7.71
CA ILE A 153 3.79 1.59 7.14
C ILE A 153 4.87 0.53 6.93
N VAL A 154 5.12 -0.31 7.93
CA VAL A 154 6.11 -1.40 7.82
C VAL A 154 5.74 -2.36 6.69
N ILE A 155 4.47 -2.78 6.60
CA ILE A 155 3.98 -3.64 5.53
C ILE A 155 4.14 -2.96 4.17
N LEU A 156 3.86 -1.65 4.08
CA LEU A 156 4.03 -0.87 2.85
C LEU A 156 5.48 -0.79 2.41
N VAL A 157 6.42 -0.59 3.33
CA VAL A 157 7.87 -0.55 3.04
C VAL A 157 8.39 -1.93 2.67
N MET A 158 7.94 -2.97 3.37
CA MET A 158 8.35 -4.37 3.17
C MET A 158 7.38 -5.17 2.28
N TRP A 159 6.56 -4.49 1.47
CA TRP A 159 5.49 -5.13 0.71
C TRP A 159 5.96 -6.30 -0.17
N ARG A 160 7.14 -6.19 -0.79
CA ARG A 160 7.71 -7.26 -1.63
C ARG A 160 7.98 -8.54 -0.84
N THR A 161 8.53 -8.40 0.36
CA THR A 161 8.87 -9.52 1.24
C THR A 161 7.62 -10.06 1.95
N SER A 162 6.74 -9.17 2.37
CA SER A 162 5.46 -9.50 3.01
C SER A 162 4.48 -10.20 2.07
N SER A 163 4.48 -9.89 0.77
CA SER A 163 3.60 -10.52 -0.21
C SER A 163 4.18 -11.81 -0.82
N TRP A 164 5.39 -12.20 -0.44
CA TRP A 164 6.02 -13.43 -0.95
C TRP A 164 5.21 -14.68 -0.61
N ILE A 165 4.62 -14.72 0.59
CA ILE A 165 3.67 -15.75 1.03
C ILE A 165 2.26 -15.17 0.89
N GLY A 166 1.67 -15.26 -0.31
CA GLY A 166 0.33 -14.75 -0.62
C GLY A 166 0.01 -14.84 -2.09
N ILE A 167 -1.19 -14.40 -2.48
CA ILE A 167 -1.66 -14.43 -3.87
C ILE A 167 -0.75 -13.58 -4.77
N ASP A 168 -0.28 -12.43 -4.31
CA ASP A 168 0.66 -11.57 -5.06
C ASP A 168 1.97 -12.32 -5.37
N GLY A 169 2.45 -13.13 -4.43
CA GLY A 169 3.63 -13.97 -4.61
C GLY A 169 3.41 -15.07 -5.65
N LEU A 170 2.26 -15.73 -5.61
CA LEU A 170 1.88 -16.76 -6.60
C LEU A 170 1.75 -16.15 -8.00
N ILE A 171 1.11 -14.99 -8.12
CA ILE A 171 0.98 -14.27 -9.40
C ILE A 171 2.36 -13.89 -9.94
N SER A 172 3.26 -13.41 -9.09
CA SER A 172 4.62 -13.04 -9.51
C SER A 172 5.42 -14.25 -9.98
N ALA A 173 5.32 -15.38 -9.27
CA ALA A 173 5.96 -16.64 -9.65
C ALA A 173 5.38 -17.19 -10.97
N TYR A 174 4.07 -17.12 -11.17
CA TYR A 174 3.42 -17.53 -12.41
C TYR A 174 3.84 -16.67 -13.60
N ARG A 175 3.93 -15.34 -13.42
CA ARG A 175 4.42 -14.41 -14.45
C ARG A 175 5.85 -14.72 -14.88
N GLN A 176 6.72 -15.07 -13.93
CA GLN A 176 8.11 -15.43 -14.22
C GLN A 176 8.21 -16.73 -15.03
N ARG A 177 7.31 -17.69 -14.80
CA ARG A 177 7.27 -18.96 -15.53
C ARG A 177 6.66 -18.84 -16.92
N HIS A 178 5.81 -17.83 -17.16
CA HIS A 178 5.10 -17.64 -18.43
C HIS A 178 5.27 -16.22 -19.00
N PRO A 179 6.50 -15.79 -19.31
CA PRO A 179 6.77 -14.43 -19.76
C PRO A 179 6.03 -14.07 -21.06
N ASN A 180 5.82 -15.03 -21.94
CA ASN A 180 5.21 -14.82 -23.26
C ASN A 180 3.72 -14.44 -23.21
N LEU A 181 3.00 -14.81 -22.15
CA LEU A 181 1.58 -14.48 -22.01
C LEU A 181 1.33 -13.00 -21.71
N PHE A 182 2.31 -12.32 -21.11
CA PHE A 182 2.19 -10.94 -20.64
C PHE A 182 2.87 -9.92 -21.56
N THR A 183 3.77 -10.35 -22.45
CA THR A 183 4.43 -9.49 -23.43
C THR A 183 3.65 -9.37 -24.74
N ALA A 184 2.70 -10.25 -25.02
CA ALA A 184 1.93 -10.26 -26.26
C ALA A 184 1.07 -9.00 -26.46
N HIS A 185 0.59 -8.36 -25.39
CA HIS A 185 -0.22 -7.13 -25.47
C HIS A 185 0.56 -5.82 -25.65
N LEU A 186 1.90 -5.84 -25.52
CA LEU A 186 2.74 -4.66 -25.69
C LEU A 186 3.42 -4.59 -27.06
N ARG A 187 3.16 -5.53 -27.95
CA ARG A 187 3.64 -5.46 -29.33
C ARG A 187 2.76 -4.49 -30.11
N ILE A 188 3.16 -3.24 -30.17
CA ILE A 188 2.58 -2.25 -31.08
C ILE A 188 2.88 -2.75 -32.51
N PRO A 189 1.85 -3.03 -33.33
CA PRO A 189 2.10 -3.43 -34.72
C PRO A 189 2.70 -2.23 -35.45
N GLY A 190 3.95 -2.32 -35.86
CA GLY A 190 4.55 -1.32 -36.74
C GLY A 190 5.97 -0.87 -36.43
N THR A 191 6.56 -1.19 -35.27
CA THR A 191 7.99 -0.90 -35.05
C THR A 191 8.85 -2.11 -35.43
N ARG A 192 9.26 -2.18 -36.71
CA ARG A 192 10.39 -3.00 -37.13
C ARG A 192 11.66 -2.37 -36.54
N GLY A 193 12.08 -2.84 -35.35
CA GLY A 193 13.41 -2.56 -34.84
C GLY A 193 14.43 -3.26 -35.74
N THR A 194 15.18 -2.48 -36.51
CA THR A 194 16.40 -2.93 -37.15
C THR A 194 17.39 -3.32 -36.05
N VAL A 195 17.49 -4.59 -35.77
CA VAL A 195 18.62 -5.15 -35.00
C VAL A 195 19.84 -4.99 -35.88
N GLY A 196 20.66 -3.99 -35.57
CA GLY A 196 21.98 -3.84 -36.19
C GLY A 196 22.84 -5.06 -35.88
N THR A 197 23.06 -5.87 -36.89
CA THR A 197 24.09 -6.92 -36.88
C THR A 197 25.44 -6.24 -36.70
N ALA A 198 26.05 -6.42 -35.53
CA ALA A 198 27.46 -6.08 -35.34
C ALA A 198 28.31 -6.94 -36.25
N VAL A 199 28.90 -6.32 -37.27
CA VAL A 199 29.87 -6.95 -38.16
C VAL A 199 31.11 -7.25 -37.35
N ALA A 200 31.41 -8.54 -37.19
CA ALA A 200 32.69 -9.00 -36.67
C ALA A 200 33.79 -8.62 -37.67
N HIS A 201 34.80 -7.87 -37.21
CA HIS A 201 36.02 -7.57 -37.97
C HIS A 201 36.93 -8.79 -37.90
N PRO A 202 37.38 -9.35 -39.02
CA PRO A 202 38.45 -10.37 -38.98
C PRO A 202 39.78 -9.67 -38.74
N ALA A 203 40.56 -10.27 -37.85
CA ALA A 203 41.95 -9.91 -37.62
C ALA A 203 42.79 -10.31 -38.84
N ALA A 204 43.65 -9.41 -39.26
CA ALA A 204 44.82 -9.67 -40.08
C ALA A 204 46.03 -9.03 -39.39
#